data_581e24128d9dcec84cb11e018924d9c5
#
_entry.id   581e24128d9dcec84cb11e018924d9c5
#
_cell.length_a   1.000
_cell.length_b   1.000
_cell.length_c   1.000
_cell.angle_alpha   90.00
_cell.angle_beta   90.00
_cell.angle_gamma   90.00
#
_symmetry.space_group_name_H-M   'P 1'
#
loop_
_entity.id
_entity.type
_entity.pdbx_description
1 polymer ?
#
loop_
_entity_poly.entity_id
_entity_poly.type
_entity_poly.pdbx_seq_one_letter_code
_entity_poly.pdbx_strand_id
1 'polypeptide(L)'
;MRFFVTGLMRYGYADCVLRTLSAAGHEVFYFPMHEFYTTVSYWKRKLYKMGCSSLRTTHEKAWEEELLARVECQSPDVVLVLNGAMLSLSLAKALSETGHLLVLWLWDGVVRFGQERLRHLLPYLSCVAVFEKADLQLLREYEGAKLYLPLGYDESLYDEAADDVRDIDISFIGMPSEERLAVLDRVAEYAYAAHRTLFVGGTWYDRRFWKRLLFRKRHPVLYPFVENRLLTLEEAAHVYRRSRICLNIGMREHHSVNPRTFELLASGALQIMDAGQDLNGKARRGVDLLQYENMDQMIDFIDYYLADERARQQIACRGQQYNRNRNSMRAVLDELLKELVYP
;
A
#
# COMPACT_ATOMS: atom_id res chain seq x y z
N MET A 1 -24.89 7.56 0.96
CA MET A 1 -24.17 8.41 1.93
C MET A 1 -23.31 9.42 1.19
N ARG A 2 -23.05 10.56 1.84
CA ARG A 2 -22.17 11.63 1.35
C ARG A 2 -20.82 11.51 2.07
N PHE A 3 -19.76 11.31 1.33
CA PHE A 3 -18.40 11.18 1.86
C PHE A 3 -17.58 12.43 1.56
N PHE A 4 -16.93 12.97 2.57
CA PHE A 4 -15.84 13.92 2.40
C PHE A 4 -14.53 13.20 2.66
N VAL A 5 -13.75 12.99 1.62
CA VAL A 5 -12.50 12.22 1.70
C VAL A 5 -11.33 13.18 1.67
N THR A 6 -10.39 13.02 2.61
CA THR A 6 -9.14 13.79 2.64
C THR A 6 -7.96 12.88 2.94
N GLY A 7 -6.80 13.19 2.41
CA GLY A 7 -5.59 12.42 2.64
C GLY A 7 -4.53 12.63 1.57
N LEU A 8 -3.43 11.88 1.69
CA LEU A 8 -2.32 11.93 0.75
C LEU A 8 -2.62 11.16 -0.53
N MET A 9 -2.48 11.81 -1.68
CA MET A 9 -2.50 11.16 -2.99
C MET A 9 -1.16 10.47 -3.28
N ARG A 10 -0.88 9.38 -2.57
CA ARG A 10 0.31 8.58 -2.87
C ARG A 10 -0.08 7.26 -3.52
N TYR A 11 0.63 6.89 -4.56
CA TYR A 11 0.54 5.58 -5.23
C TYR A 11 -0.83 5.22 -5.83
N GLY A 12 -1.74 6.21 -6.07
CA GLY A 12 -3.04 5.96 -6.71
C GLY A 12 -4.11 5.28 -5.83
N TYR A 13 -3.80 4.87 -4.59
CA TYR A 13 -4.80 4.21 -3.73
C TYR A 13 -5.95 5.13 -3.32
N ALA A 14 -5.68 6.43 -3.13
CA ALA A 14 -6.75 7.39 -2.84
C ALA A 14 -7.74 7.47 -4.01
N ASP A 15 -7.25 7.51 -5.25
CA ASP A 15 -8.09 7.51 -6.46
C ASP A 15 -8.94 6.22 -6.55
N CYS A 16 -8.37 5.08 -6.18
CA CYS A 16 -9.09 3.82 -6.12
C CYS A 16 -10.24 3.88 -5.10
N VAL A 17 -10.00 4.40 -3.89
CA VAL A 17 -11.03 4.60 -2.85
C VAL A 17 -12.16 5.49 -3.39
N LEU A 18 -11.82 6.65 -4.00
CA LEU A 18 -12.80 7.59 -4.54
C LEU A 18 -13.67 6.96 -5.63
N ARG A 19 -13.04 6.28 -6.60
CA ARG A 19 -13.75 5.59 -7.68
C ARG A 19 -14.68 4.50 -7.14
N THR A 20 -14.19 3.70 -6.18
CA THR A 20 -14.95 2.58 -5.63
C THR A 20 -16.16 3.07 -4.83
N LEU A 21 -16.03 4.11 -4.01
CA LEU A 21 -17.15 4.73 -3.30
C LEU A 21 -18.16 5.32 -4.28
N SER A 22 -17.71 6.02 -5.32
CA SER A 22 -18.59 6.58 -6.34
C SER A 22 -19.33 5.49 -7.14
N ALA A 23 -18.64 4.41 -7.50
CA ALA A 23 -19.23 3.26 -8.19
C ALA A 23 -20.25 2.50 -7.31
N ALA A 24 -20.11 2.57 -5.98
CA ALA A 24 -21.09 2.04 -5.03
C ALA A 24 -22.33 2.96 -4.85
N GLY A 25 -22.41 4.08 -5.58
CA GLY A 25 -23.55 5.02 -5.54
C GLY A 25 -23.47 6.04 -4.41
N HIS A 26 -22.31 6.24 -3.80
CA HIS A 26 -22.12 7.30 -2.82
C HIS A 26 -21.73 8.62 -3.50
N GLU A 27 -22.13 9.73 -2.91
CA GLU A 27 -21.68 11.07 -3.28
C GLU A 27 -20.31 11.31 -2.60
N VAL A 28 -19.28 11.63 -3.38
CA VAL A 28 -17.91 11.71 -2.89
C VAL A 28 -17.30 13.05 -3.21
N PHE A 29 -16.90 13.79 -2.16
CA PHE A 29 -16.13 15.02 -2.26
C PHE A 29 -14.70 14.72 -1.84
N TYR A 30 -13.74 15.18 -2.63
CA TYR A 30 -12.34 14.97 -2.30
C TYR A 30 -11.61 16.30 -2.11
N PHE A 31 -10.93 16.44 -0.98
CA PHE A 31 -10.03 17.55 -0.71
C PHE A 31 -8.64 17.01 -0.39
N PRO A 32 -7.68 17.09 -1.34
CA PRO A 32 -6.36 16.51 -1.14
C PRO A 32 -5.59 17.19 -0.03
N MET A 33 -4.79 16.41 0.66
CA MET A 33 -3.82 16.92 1.61
C MET A 33 -2.68 17.59 0.84
N HIS A 34 -2.54 18.91 1.01
CA HIS A 34 -1.46 19.67 0.40
C HIS A 34 -0.18 19.55 1.24
N GLU A 35 0.67 18.59 0.87
CA GLU A 35 1.98 18.51 1.51
C GLU A 35 2.75 19.81 1.35
N PHE A 36 3.19 20.41 2.47
CA PHE A 36 4.00 21.62 2.49
C PHE A 36 5.15 21.59 1.46
N TYR A 37 5.80 20.42 1.34
CA TYR A 37 6.94 20.25 0.43
C TYR A 37 6.57 20.21 -1.06
N THR A 38 5.36 19.92 -1.42
CA THR A 38 4.91 19.85 -2.82
C THR A 38 4.29 21.14 -3.31
N THR A 39 3.64 21.88 -2.41
CA THR A 39 2.86 23.09 -2.74
C THR A 39 3.60 24.39 -2.56
N VAL A 40 4.60 24.44 -1.66
CA VAL A 40 5.34 25.70 -1.43
C VAL A 40 6.57 25.83 -2.33
N SER A 41 6.94 27.08 -2.62
CA SER A 41 8.11 27.40 -3.44
C SER A 41 9.41 26.85 -2.84
N TYR A 42 10.42 26.67 -3.69
CA TYR A 42 11.76 26.20 -3.29
C TYR A 42 12.35 27.05 -2.15
N TRP A 43 12.18 28.38 -2.19
CA TRP A 43 12.70 29.30 -1.17
C TRP A 43 12.02 29.12 0.19
N LYS A 44 10.71 28.93 0.23
CA LYS A 44 9.99 28.64 1.48
C LYS A 44 10.44 27.33 2.11
N ARG A 45 10.69 26.29 1.28
CA ARG A 45 11.26 25.01 1.74
C ARG A 45 12.65 25.18 2.33
N LYS A 46 13.50 26.01 1.70
CA LYS A 46 14.85 26.31 2.19
C LYS A 46 14.81 27.04 3.53
N LEU A 47 13.97 28.08 3.66
CA LEU A 47 13.76 28.80 4.91
C LEU A 47 13.26 27.91 6.05
N TYR A 48 12.31 27.02 5.76
CA TYR A 48 11.85 26.01 6.73
C TYR A 48 13.01 25.13 7.21
N LYS A 49 13.84 24.61 6.30
CA LYS A 49 15.04 23.82 6.65
C LYS A 49 16.08 24.61 7.47
N MET A 50 16.08 25.92 7.37
CA MET A 50 16.93 26.82 8.16
C MET A 50 16.34 27.20 9.54
N GLY A 51 15.21 26.56 9.93
CA GLY A 51 14.62 26.74 11.25
C GLY A 51 13.34 27.56 11.31
N CYS A 52 12.84 28.11 10.19
CA CYS A 52 11.58 28.88 10.17
C CYS A 52 10.37 27.93 10.20
N SER A 53 10.14 27.27 11.33
CA SER A 53 9.04 26.28 11.52
C SER A 53 7.65 26.90 11.37
N SER A 54 7.48 28.19 11.65
CA SER A 54 6.22 28.91 11.51
C SER A 54 5.62 28.86 10.10
N LEU A 55 6.45 28.75 9.06
CA LEU A 55 5.98 28.65 7.67
C LEU A 55 5.16 27.38 7.42
N ARG A 56 5.57 26.27 8.02
CA ARG A 56 4.83 25.02 7.92
C ARG A 56 3.53 25.09 8.73
N THR A 57 3.60 25.58 9.95
CA THR A 57 2.43 25.75 10.82
C THR A 57 1.36 26.65 10.18
N THR A 58 1.77 27.77 9.56
CA THR A 58 0.84 28.66 8.86
C THR A 58 0.20 27.97 7.65
N HIS A 59 0.96 27.20 6.90
CA HIS A 59 0.44 26.44 5.75
C HIS A 59 -0.55 25.35 6.18
N GLU A 60 -0.22 24.61 7.23
CA GLU A 60 -1.10 23.57 7.78
C GLU A 60 -2.39 24.16 8.32
N LYS A 61 -2.34 25.28 9.05
CA LYS A 61 -3.55 25.97 9.54
C LYS A 61 -4.45 26.48 8.41
N ALA A 62 -3.89 27.12 7.38
CA ALA A 62 -4.67 27.57 6.24
C ALA A 62 -5.37 26.42 5.52
N TRP A 63 -4.71 25.25 5.41
CA TRP A 63 -5.31 24.04 4.86
C TRP A 63 -6.43 23.49 5.77
N GLU A 64 -6.24 23.49 7.10
CA GLU A 64 -7.26 23.06 8.07
C GLU A 64 -8.51 23.96 8.00
N GLU A 65 -8.34 25.26 7.95
CA GLU A 65 -9.42 26.25 7.83
C GLU A 65 -10.22 26.05 6.54
N GLU A 66 -9.53 25.84 5.40
CA GLU A 66 -10.20 25.56 4.13
C GLU A 66 -10.93 24.20 4.17
N LEU A 67 -10.34 23.18 4.77
CA LEU A 67 -10.99 21.86 4.92
C LEU A 67 -12.28 21.98 5.73
N LEU A 68 -12.25 22.65 6.87
CA LEU A 68 -13.44 22.85 7.71
C LEU A 68 -14.55 23.60 6.97
N ALA A 69 -14.23 24.70 6.29
CA ALA A 69 -15.20 25.45 5.50
C ALA A 69 -15.84 24.59 4.39
N ARG A 70 -15.06 23.71 3.75
CA ARG A 70 -15.58 22.78 2.73
C ARG A 70 -16.47 21.68 3.34
N VAL A 71 -16.10 21.12 4.49
CA VAL A 71 -16.90 20.12 5.22
C VAL A 71 -18.23 20.73 5.63
N GLU A 72 -18.26 21.94 6.18
CA GLU A 72 -19.48 22.64 6.52
C GLU A 72 -20.36 22.88 5.27
N CYS A 73 -19.79 23.36 4.18
CA CYS A 73 -20.51 23.60 2.93
C CYS A 73 -21.13 22.33 2.35
N GLN A 74 -20.41 21.22 2.39
CA GLN A 74 -20.84 19.96 1.80
C GLN A 74 -21.74 19.14 2.74
N SER A 75 -21.71 19.38 4.04
CA SER A 75 -22.47 18.64 5.06
C SER A 75 -22.48 17.12 4.81
N PRO A 76 -21.31 16.45 4.83
CA PRO A 76 -21.20 15.02 4.56
C PRO A 76 -21.76 14.19 5.71
N ASP A 77 -22.13 12.93 5.44
CA ASP A 77 -22.43 11.95 6.48
C ASP A 77 -21.14 11.46 7.18
N VAL A 78 -20.07 11.33 6.38
CA VAL A 78 -18.78 10.77 6.80
C VAL A 78 -17.63 11.64 6.33
N VAL A 79 -16.73 11.99 7.23
CA VAL A 79 -15.40 12.54 6.92
C VAL A 79 -14.38 11.41 7.02
N LEU A 80 -13.90 10.94 5.88
CA LEU A 80 -12.92 9.85 5.79
C LEU A 80 -11.51 10.41 5.62
N VAL A 81 -10.67 10.22 6.64
CA VAL A 81 -9.28 10.68 6.66
C VAL A 81 -8.35 9.51 6.31
N LEU A 82 -7.74 9.57 5.13
CA LEU A 82 -6.81 8.57 4.64
C LEU A 82 -5.40 8.84 5.18
N ASN A 83 -4.83 7.85 5.84
CA ASN A 83 -3.49 7.86 6.45
C ASN A 83 -3.23 8.92 7.54
N GLY A 84 -4.10 9.87 7.75
CA GLY A 84 -4.11 10.81 8.87
C GLY A 84 -2.88 11.71 9.07
N ALA A 85 -1.97 11.82 8.10
CA ALA A 85 -0.68 12.49 8.27
C ALA A 85 -0.78 13.94 8.76
N MET A 86 -1.80 14.70 8.33
CA MET A 86 -2.05 16.10 8.73
C MET A 86 -3.26 16.27 9.67
N LEU A 87 -3.85 15.19 10.15
CA LEU A 87 -4.93 15.30 11.12
C LEU A 87 -4.37 15.76 12.47
N SER A 88 -4.44 17.08 12.74
CA SER A 88 -4.07 17.64 14.04
C SER A 88 -5.16 17.38 15.09
N LEU A 89 -4.80 17.54 16.36
CA LEU A 89 -5.74 17.42 17.45
C LEU A 89 -6.85 18.48 17.37
N SER A 90 -6.47 19.73 17.01
CA SER A 90 -7.41 20.85 16.83
C SER A 90 -8.40 20.56 15.70
N LEU A 91 -7.92 20.04 14.58
CA LEU A 91 -8.77 19.69 13.44
C LEU A 91 -9.71 18.52 13.77
N ALA A 92 -9.20 17.46 14.41
CA ALA A 92 -10.04 16.32 14.82
C ALA A 92 -11.16 16.74 15.76
N LYS A 93 -10.84 17.61 16.75
CA LYS A 93 -11.84 18.19 17.66
C LYS A 93 -12.89 19.01 16.90
N ALA A 94 -12.47 19.95 16.05
CA ALA A 94 -13.39 20.77 15.26
C ALA A 94 -14.32 19.93 14.38
N LEU A 95 -13.77 18.89 13.69
CA LEU A 95 -14.56 17.97 12.89
C LEU A 95 -15.55 17.14 13.71
N SER A 96 -15.18 16.71 14.93
CA SER A 96 -16.10 15.96 15.81
C SER A 96 -17.29 16.79 16.29
N GLU A 97 -17.12 18.11 16.41
CA GLU A 97 -18.17 19.05 16.83
C GLU A 97 -19.20 19.33 15.70
N THR A 98 -18.90 18.97 14.45
CA THR A 98 -19.81 19.17 13.31
C THR A 98 -20.92 18.11 13.19
N GLY A 99 -20.88 17.04 14.02
CA GLY A 99 -21.88 15.97 14.03
C GLY A 99 -21.73 14.92 12.91
N HIS A 100 -20.69 15.00 12.11
CA HIS A 100 -20.35 14.00 11.09
C HIS A 100 -19.57 12.83 11.69
N LEU A 101 -19.68 11.64 11.08
CA LEU A 101 -18.84 10.51 11.45
C LEU A 101 -17.39 10.80 11.00
N LEU A 102 -16.47 10.93 11.93
CA LEU A 102 -15.05 11.11 11.65
C LEU A 102 -14.32 9.77 11.67
N VAL A 103 -13.87 9.33 10.52
CA VAL A 103 -13.22 8.03 10.29
C VAL A 103 -11.75 8.22 9.96
N LEU A 104 -10.87 7.60 10.73
CA LEU A 104 -9.43 7.54 10.45
C LEU A 104 -9.07 6.17 9.90
N TRP A 105 -8.63 6.10 8.65
CA TRP A 105 -8.11 4.87 8.03
C TRP A 105 -6.59 4.95 7.89
N LEU A 106 -5.88 4.23 8.74
CA LEU A 106 -4.42 4.15 8.72
C LEU A 106 -3.94 3.20 7.62
N TRP A 107 -2.92 3.62 6.88
CA TRP A 107 -2.30 2.87 5.78
C TRP A 107 -0.87 2.40 6.14
N ASP A 108 -0.43 2.72 7.33
CA ASP A 108 0.82 2.29 7.96
C ASP A 108 0.53 1.83 9.41
N GLY A 109 1.44 1.06 10.00
CA GLY A 109 1.32 0.66 11.41
C GLY A 109 1.31 1.85 12.37
N VAL A 110 0.62 1.70 13.50
CA VAL A 110 0.49 2.75 14.52
C VAL A 110 1.83 3.22 15.07
N VAL A 111 2.85 2.36 15.08
CA VAL A 111 4.22 2.75 15.47
C VAL A 111 4.73 3.90 14.59
N ARG A 112 4.47 3.86 13.30
CA ARG A 112 4.88 4.91 12.34
C ARG A 112 3.99 6.15 12.41
N PHE A 113 2.71 5.97 12.67
CA PHE A 113 1.76 7.05 12.86
C PHE A 113 2.02 7.83 14.17
N GLY A 114 2.41 7.12 15.23
CA GLY A 114 2.66 7.61 16.58
C GLY A 114 1.56 7.20 17.55
N GLN A 115 1.89 6.31 18.50
CA GLN A 115 0.91 5.78 19.47
C GLN A 115 0.28 6.86 20.35
N GLU A 116 1.08 7.79 20.87
CA GLU A 116 0.56 8.90 21.68
C GLU A 116 -0.34 9.83 20.86
N ARG A 117 0.06 10.10 19.61
CA ARG A 117 -0.77 10.89 18.71
C ARG A 117 -2.14 10.24 18.49
N LEU A 118 -2.16 8.94 18.21
CA LEU A 118 -3.42 8.21 18.05
C LEU A 118 -4.24 8.29 19.31
N ARG A 119 -3.66 8.03 20.49
CA ARG A 119 -4.36 8.09 21.77
C ARG A 119 -5.06 9.44 22.01
N HIS A 120 -4.41 10.55 21.66
CA HIS A 120 -5.00 11.88 21.78
C HIS A 120 -6.12 12.15 20.76
N LEU A 121 -6.11 11.48 19.61
CA LEU A 121 -7.14 11.62 18.58
C LEU A 121 -8.38 10.77 18.87
N LEU A 122 -8.24 9.61 19.53
CA LEU A 122 -9.33 8.66 19.78
C LEU A 122 -10.63 9.29 20.30
N PRO A 123 -10.63 10.24 21.27
CA PRO A 123 -11.87 10.82 21.78
C PRO A 123 -12.71 11.56 20.73
N TYR A 124 -12.13 11.91 19.60
CA TYR A 124 -12.77 12.69 18.53
C TYR A 124 -13.15 11.86 17.31
N LEU A 125 -12.76 10.58 17.29
CA LEU A 125 -12.98 9.70 16.15
C LEU A 125 -14.22 8.84 16.37
N SER A 126 -15.01 8.63 15.34
CA SER A 126 -16.14 7.69 15.36
C SER A 126 -15.68 6.27 15.03
N CYS A 127 -14.67 6.16 14.18
CA CYS A 127 -14.11 4.88 13.73
C CYS A 127 -12.62 4.99 13.45
N VAL A 128 -11.87 3.94 13.81
CA VAL A 128 -10.45 3.79 13.48
C VAL A 128 -10.23 2.46 12.77
N ALA A 129 -9.78 2.52 11.51
CA ALA A 129 -9.34 1.37 10.75
C ALA A 129 -7.81 1.28 10.78
N VAL A 130 -7.26 0.19 11.28
CA VAL A 130 -5.81 -0.03 11.42
C VAL A 130 -5.28 -0.94 10.33
N PHE A 131 -4.05 -0.67 9.90
CA PHE A 131 -3.32 -1.45 8.90
C PHE A 131 -2.73 -2.74 9.49
N GLU A 132 -2.19 -2.69 10.70
CA GLU A 132 -1.62 -3.84 11.40
C GLU A 132 -2.66 -4.45 12.35
N LYS A 133 -2.92 -5.77 12.23
CA LYS A 133 -3.90 -6.44 13.11
C LYS A 133 -3.53 -6.35 14.59
N ALA A 134 -2.23 -6.39 14.88
CA ALA A 134 -1.72 -6.24 16.24
C ALA A 134 -2.07 -4.88 16.87
N ASP A 135 -2.22 -3.83 16.05
CA ASP A 135 -2.55 -2.49 16.53
C ASP A 135 -3.96 -2.40 17.13
N LEU A 136 -4.87 -3.34 16.83
CA LEU A 136 -6.16 -3.43 17.52
C LEU A 136 -6.03 -3.55 19.05
N GLN A 137 -4.89 -4.09 19.51
CA GLN A 137 -4.66 -4.17 20.96
C GLN A 137 -4.48 -2.80 21.61
N LEU A 138 -3.98 -1.81 20.86
CA LEU A 138 -3.83 -0.43 21.33
C LEU A 138 -5.18 0.30 21.43
N LEU A 139 -6.21 -0.24 20.79
CA LEU A 139 -7.57 0.30 20.75
C LEU A 139 -8.54 -0.42 21.70
N ARG A 140 -8.05 -1.21 22.67
CA ARG A 140 -8.93 -2.01 23.55
C ARG A 140 -9.91 -1.16 24.35
N GLU A 141 -9.45 0.00 24.85
CA GLU A 141 -10.24 0.92 25.66
C GLU A 141 -10.99 1.97 24.83
N TYR A 142 -10.83 1.95 23.52
CA TYR A 142 -11.55 2.84 22.64
C TYR A 142 -12.97 2.34 22.42
N GLU A 143 -13.96 3.18 22.73
CA GLU A 143 -15.40 2.85 22.65
C GLU A 143 -15.97 2.97 21.23
N GLY A 144 -15.33 3.72 20.35
CA GLY A 144 -15.74 3.84 18.96
C GLY A 144 -15.46 2.59 18.13
N ALA A 145 -15.98 2.56 16.90
CA ALA A 145 -15.77 1.47 15.96
C ALA A 145 -14.29 1.28 15.62
N LYS A 146 -13.81 0.04 15.62
CA LYS A 146 -12.42 -0.30 15.35
C LYS A 146 -12.29 -1.57 14.53
N LEU A 147 -11.52 -1.51 13.44
CA LEU A 147 -11.37 -2.66 12.57
C LEU A 147 -9.94 -2.80 12.03
N TYR A 148 -9.54 -4.03 11.74
CA TYR A 148 -8.35 -4.34 10.96
C TYR A 148 -8.71 -4.27 9.48
N LEU A 149 -8.22 -3.24 8.78
CA LEU A 149 -8.59 -2.96 7.41
C LEU A 149 -7.35 -2.63 6.57
N PRO A 150 -6.63 -3.64 6.08
CA PRO A 150 -5.54 -3.42 5.14
C PRO A 150 -6.10 -2.88 3.81
N LEU A 151 -5.28 -2.13 3.07
CA LEU A 151 -5.65 -1.65 1.74
C LEU A 151 -5.92 -2.80 0.78
N GLY A 152 -7.04 -2.75 0.08
CA GLY A 152 -7.37 -3.67 -1.00
C GLY A 152 -6.62 -3.36 -2.31
N TYR A 153 -6.75 -4.27 -3.28
CA TYR A 153 -6.28 -4.02 -4.64
C TYR A 153 -7.35 -3.32 -5.48
N ASP A 154 -6.91 -2.62 -6.52
CA ASP A 154 -7.79 -1.94 -7.48
C ASP A 154 -8.30 -2.95 -8.52
N GLU A 155 -9.59 -3.30 -8.44
CA GLU A 155 -10.24 -4.27 -9.32
C GLU A 155 -10.12 -3.87 -10.80
N SER A 156 -10.21 -2.59 -11.10
CA SER A 156 -10.15 -2.09 -12.48
C SER A 156 -8.83 -2.40 -13.20
N LEU A 157 -7.77 -2.69 -12.46
CA LEU A 157 -6.44 -3.03 -13.01
C LEU A 157 -6.23 -4.53 -13.24
N TYR A 158 -7.10 -5.39 -12.65
CA TYR A 158 -6.87 -6.84 -12.62
C TYR A 158 -8.07 -7.68 -13.08
N ASP A 159 -9.29 -7.12 -13.09
CA ASP A 159 -10.51 -7.87 -13.43
C ASP A 159 -10.73 -8.02 -14.95
N GLU A 160 -10.12 -7.18 -15.76
CA GLU A 160 -10.09 -7.41 -17.20
C GLU A 160 -9.16 -8.58 -17.47
N ALA A 161 -9.75 -9.72 -17.86
CA ALA A 161 -9.02 -10.89 -18.31
C ALA A 161 -8.30 -10.56 -19.62
N ALA A 162 -7.16 -9.93 -19.50
CA ALA A 162 -6.23 -9.87 -20.61
C ALA A 162 -5.63 -11.27 -20.76
N ASP A 163 -5.70 -11.84 -21.96
CA ASP A 163 -4.87 -12.97 -22.38
C ASP A 163 -3.39 -12.53 -22.46
N ASP A 164 -2.88 -11.99 -21.35
CA ASP A 164 -1.49 -11.55 -21.26
C ASP A 164 -0.59 -12.78 -21.30
N VAL A 165 0.19 -12.88 -22.35
CA VAL A 165 1.24 -13.91 -22.46
C VAL A 165 2.22 -13.73 -21.29
N ARG A 166 2.39 -14.77 -20.47
CA ARG A 166 3.34 -14.74 -19.34
C ARG A 166 4.77 -14.96 -19.85
N ASP A 167 5.41 -13.90 -20.28
CA ASP A 167 6.77 -13.88 -20.85
C ASP A 167 7.86 -13.48 -19.82
N ILE A 168 7.46 -13.07 -18.60
CA ILE A 168 8.38 -12.78 -17.51
C ILE A 168 8.36 -13.97 -16.54
N ASP A 169 9.50 -14.64 -16.36
CA ASP A 169 9.59 -15.77 -15.44
C ASP A 169 9.44 -15.31 -13.97
N ILE A 170 10.18 -14.26 -13.58
CA ILE A 170 10.23 -13.76 -12.21
C ILE A 170 10.11 -12.23 -12.23
N SER A 171 9.29 -11.66 -11.35
CA SER A 171 9.25 -10.21 -11.18
C SER A 171 9.25 -9.80 -9.71
N PHE A 172 9.82 -8.61 -9.47
CA PHE A 172 9.73 -7.88 -8.22
C PHE A 172 9.59 -6.38 -8.50
N ILE A 173 8.64 -5.71 -7.83
CA ILE A 173 8.50 -4.25 -7.88
C ILE A 173 8.53 -3.71 -6.46
N GLY A 174 9.45 -2.77 -6.17
CA GLY A 174 9.54 -2.18 -4.85
C GLY A 174 10.71 -1.21 -4.68
N MET A 175 10.78 -0.62 -3.49
CA MET A 175 11.87 0.29 -3.10
C MET A 175 13.06 -0.51 -2.55
N PRO A 176 14.29 -0.01 -2.71
CA PRO A 176 15.49 -0.68 -2.21
C PRO A 176 15.51 -0.74 -0.67
N SER A 177 15.98 -1.88 -0.16
CA SER A 177 16.49 -2.06 1.19
C SER A 177 17.65 -3.05 1.14
N GLU A 178 18.46 -3.13 2.18
CA GLU A 178 19.61 -4.07 2.22
C GLU A 178 19.13 -5.51 2.11
N GLU A 179 18.04 -5.86 2.80
CA GLU A 179 17.44 -7.20 2.75
C GLU A 179 16.96 -7.54 1.33
N ARG A 180 16.25 -6.61 0.69
CA ARG A 180 15.76 -6.82 -0.68
C ARG A 180 16.89 -6.97 -1.68
N LEU A 181 17.95 -6.19 -1.53
CA LEU A 181 19.13 -6.31 -2.39
C LEU A 181 19.79 -7.68 -2.23
N ALA A 182 19.96 -8.17 -1.00
CA ALA A 182 20.55 -9.49 -0.75
C ALA A 182 19.70 -10.62 -1.39
N VAL A 183 18.37 -10.54 -1.27
CA VAL A 183 17.45 -11.49 -1.89
C VAL A 183 17.53 -11.42 -3.42
N LEU A 184 17.48 -10.21 -3.99
CA LEU A 184 17.44 -10.01 -5.43
C LEU A 184 18.78 -10.32 -6.11
N ASP A 185 19.92 -10.11 -5.45
CA ASP A 185 21.21 -10.57 -5.96
C ASP A 185 21.20 -12.09 -6.14
N ARG A 186 20.70 -12.84 -5.15
CA ARG A 186 20.60 -14.30 -5.21
C ARG A 186 19.65 -14.78 -6.30
N VAL A 187 18.49 -14.10 -6.45
CA VAL A 187 17.53 -14.39 -7.53
C VAL A 187 18.12 -14.08 -8.91
N ALA A 188 18.88 -12.99 -9.02
CA ALA A 188 19.54 -12.61 -10.26
C ALA A 188 20.64 -13.61 -10.67
N GLU A 189 21.41 -14.12 -9.70
CA GLU A 189 22.39 -15.20 -9.94
C GLU A 189 21.71 -16.46 -10.48
N TYR A 190 20.60 -16.87 -9.85
CA TYR A 190 19.80 -18.01 -10.34
C TYR A 190 19.25 -17.74 -11.74
N ALA A 191 18.60 -16.59 -11.96
CA ALA A 191 18.00 -16.24 -13.24
C ALA A 191 19.04 -16.21 -14.37
N TYR A 192 20.22 -15.66 -14.10
CA TYR A 192 21.33 -15.64 -15.06
C TYR A 192 21.82 -17.06 -15.40
N ALA A 193 22.05 -17.89 -14.38
CA ALA A 193 22.55 -19.26 -14.54
C ALA A 193 21.53 -20.17 -15.27
N ALA A 194 20.25 -20.01 -14.96
CA ALA A 194 19.16 -20.81 -15.53
C ALA A 194 18.55 -20.21 -16.82
N HIS A 195 19.12 -19.13 -17.36
CA HIS A 195 18.60 -18.40 -18.53
C HIS A 195 17.13 -17.99 -18.41
N ARG A 196 16.73 -17.48 -17.21
CA ARG A 196 15.38 -17.02 -16.92
C ARG A 196 15.26 -15.52 -17.07
N THR A 197 14.06 -15.07 -17.46
CA THR A 197 13.75 -13.64 -17.49
C THR A 197 13.44 -13.15 -16.08
N LEU A 198 14.08 -12.05 -15.66
CA LEU A 198 13.84 -11.39 -14.38
C LEU A 198 13.54 -9.91 -14.64
N PHE A 199 12.50 -9.40 -13.98
CA PHE A 199 12.15 -7.97 -13.99
C PHE A 199 12.20 -7.41 -12.57
N VAL A 200 13.00 -6.37 -12.33
CA VAL A 200 13.09 -5.67 -11.04
C VAL A 200 12.77 -4.20 -11.22
N GLY A 201 11.55 -3.79 -10.85
CA GLY A 201 11.07 -2.41 -10.96
C GLY A 201 11.27 -1.60 -9.69
N GLY A 202 11.52 -0.29 -9.83
CA GLY A 202 11.68 0.65 -8.72
C GLY A 202 12.90 1.55 -8.82
N THR A 203 13.04 2.49 -7.88
CA THR A 203 14.19 3.41 -7.86
C THR A 203 15.33 2.85 -7.00
N TRP A 204 16.11 1.95 -7.58
CA TRP A 204 17.14 1.18 -6.90
C TRP A 204 18.46 1.92 -6.70
N TYR A 205 18.75 2.90 -7.57
CA TYR A 205 19.94 3.72 -7.47
C TYR A 205 19.70 5.14 -7.98
N ASP A 206 20.45 6.09 -7.43
CA ASP A 206 20.46 7.47 -7.90
C ASP A 206 20.97 7.54 -9.35
N ARG A 207 20.30 8.34 -10.20
CA ARG A 207 20.64 8.49 -11.63
C ARG A 207 22.00 9.15 -11.89
N ARG A 208 22.65 9.73 -10.88
CA ARG A 208 24.01 10.29 -11.02
C ARG A 208 24.97 9.21 -11.48
N PHE A 209 25.81 9.55 -12.45
CA PHE A 209 26.70 8.61 -13.12
C PHE A 209 27.52 7.73 -12.15
N TRP A 210 28.18 8.34 -11.15
CA TRP A 210 28.99 7.59 -10.17
C TRP A 210 28.18 6.68 -9.26
N LYS A 211 26.95 7.08 -8.89
CA LYS A 211 26.05 6.25 -8.08
C LYS A 211 25.59 5.01 -8.86
N ARG A 212 25.24 5.20 -10.14
CA ARG A 212 24.93 4.11 -11.05
C ARG A 212 26.10 3.15 -11.23
N LEU A 213 27.32 3.69 -11.42
CA LEU A 213 28.52 2.88 -11.57
C LEU A 213 28.84 2.08 -10.28
N LEU A 214 28.66 2.71 -9.11
CA LEU A 214 28.83 2.05 -7.82
C LEU A 214 27.82 0.91 -7.62
N PHE A 215 26.53 1.14 -7.95
CA PHE A 215 25.51 0.11 -7.90
C PHE A 215 25.86 -1.07 -8.84
N ARG A 216 26.20 -0.79 -10.08
CA ARG A 216 26.65 -1.81 -11.04
C ARG A 216 27.87 -2.60 -10.54
N LYS A 217 28.82 -1.96 -9.87
CA LYS A 217 30.00 -2.63 -9.29
C LYS A 217 29.63 -3.53 -8.11
N ARG A 218 28.66 -3.12 -7.29
CA ARG A 218 28.22 -3.88 -6.11
C ARG A 218 27.28 -5.03 -6.46
N HIS A 219 26.43 -4.83 -7.48
CA HIS A 219 25.40 -5.77 -7.90
C HIS A 219 25.50 -6.08 -9.41
N PRO A 220 26.62 -6.67 -9.87
CA PRO A 220 26.92 -6.80 -11.29
C PRO A 220 25.93 -7.69 -12.03
N VAL A 221 25.42 -8.75 -11.40
CA VAL A 221 24.46 -9.69 -11.98
C VAL A 221 23.03 -9.15 -11.91
N LEU A 222 22.66 -8.46 -10.86
CA LEU A 222 21.33 -7.86 -10.70
C LEU A 222 21.13 -6.64 -11.61
N TYR A 223 22.17 -5.83 -11.80
CA TYR A 223 22.08 -4.55 -12.52
C TYR A 223 21.38 -4.62 -13.89
N PRO A 224 21.62 -5.62 -14.77
CA PRO A 224 20.94 -5.72 -16.06
C PRO A 224 19.43 -5.94 -15.99
N PHE A 225 18.91 -6.48 -14.89
CA PHE A 225 17.51 -6.79 -14.70
C PHE A 225 16.70 -5.63 -14.08
N VAL A 226 17.38 -4.51 -13.70
CA VAL A 226 16.77 -3.40 -12.99
C VAL A 226 16.21 -2.35 -13.93
N GLU A 227 14.90 -2.21 -13.94
CA GLU A 227 14.18 -1.05 -14.49
C GLU A 227 14.14 0.06 -13.42
N ASN A 228 15.16 0.96 -13.45
CA ASN A 228 15.39 1.97 -12.41
C ASN A 228 14.48 3.19 -12.55
N ARG A 229 13.16 2.99 -12.38
CA ARG A 229 12.16 4.05 -12.35
C ARG A 229 10.97 3.66 -11.48
N LEU A 230 10.24 4.65 -11.01
CA LEU A 230 8.95 4.42 -10.39
C LEU A 230 7.95 4.00 -11.48
N LEU A 231 7.20 2.93 -11.21
CA LEU A 231 6.11 2.45 -12.05
C LEU A 231 4.78 3.00 -11.52
N THR A 232 3.84 3.28 -12.41
CA THR A 232 2.45 3.54 -12.03
C THR A 232 1.78 2.23 -11.60
N LEU A 233 0.57 2.31 -11.02
CA LEU A 233 -0.18 1.09 -10.65
C LEU A 233 -0.54 0.27 -11.89
N GLU A 234 -0.90 0.91 -13.00
CA GLU A 234 -1.22 0.27 -14.27
C GLU A 234 0.00 -0.46 -14.86
N GLU A 235 1.17 0.19 -14.85
CA GLU A 235 2.41 -0.41 -15.29
C GLU A 235 2.81 -1.60 -14.42
N ALA A 236 2.65 -1.47 -13.09
CA ALA A 236 2.92 -2.56 -12.16
C ALA A 236 1.96 -3.74 -12.38
N ALA A 237 0.67 -3.47 -12.53
CA ALA A 237 -0.34 -4.48 -12.83
C ALA A 237 -0.03 -5.22 -14.13
N HIS A 238 0.37 -4.49 -15.18
CA HIS A 238 0.78 -5.09 -16.46
C HIS A 238 1.99 -6.02 -16.29
N VAL A 239 3.02 -5.61 -15.54
CA VAL A 239 4.17 -6.48 -15.24
C VAL A 239 3.74 -7.73 -14.49
N TYR A 240 2.90 -7.58 -13.45
CA TYR A 240 2.44 -8.72 -12.65
C TYR A 240 1.63 -9.73 -13.47
N ARG A 241 0.72 -9.27 -14.35
CA ARG A 241 -0.05 -10.15 -15.24
C ARG A 241 0.82 -10.93 -16.22
N ARG A 242 1.92 -10.32 -16.69
CA ARG A 242 2.90 -10.98 -17.58
C ARG A 242 3.88 -11.88 -16.84
N SER A 243 3.88 -11.89 -15.50
CA SER A 243 4.82 -12.66 -14.70
C SER A 243 4.27 -14.07 -14.40
N ARG A 244 5.14 -15.06 -14.41
CA ARG A 244 4.85 -16.42 -13.94
C ARG A 244 4.92 -16.49 -12.43
N ILE A 245 5.97 -15.90 -11.85
CA ILE A 245 6.21 -15.81 -10.41
C ILE A 245 6.45 -14.35 -10.04
N CYS A 246 5.74 -13.88 -9.01
CA CYS A 246 5.96 -12.57 -8.42
C CYS A 246 6.51 -12.71 -7.01
N LEU A 247 7.62 -12.04 -6.73
CA LEU A 247 8.21 -12.01 -5.39
C LEU A 247 7.59 -10.89 -4.56
N ASN A 248 7.26 -11.19 -3.30
CA ASN A 248 6.82 -10.21 -2.32
C ASN A 248 7.78 -10.25 -1.13
N ILE A 249 8.80 -9.40 -1.19
CA ILE A 249 9.83 -9.30 -0.16
C ILE A 249 9.43 -8.18 0.79
N GLY A 250 9.09 -8.53 2.02
CA GLY A 250 8.71 -7.60 3.09
C GLY A 250 9.85 -6.67 3.51
N MET A 251 9.52 -5.76 4.39
CA MET A 251 10.48 -5.00 5.19
C MET A 251 10.32 -5.42 6.65
N ARG A 252 11.40 -5.49 7.39
CA ARG A 252 11.42 -5.95 8.80
C ARG A 252 10.47 -5.19 9.72
N GLU A 253 10.13 -3.96 9.34
CA GLU A 253 9.26 -3.08 10.12
C GLU A 253 7.77 -3.42 10.00
N HIS A 254 7.38 -4.25 9.02
CA HIS A 254 5.98 -4.61 8.74
C HIS A 254 5.77 -6.11 8.91
N HIS A 255 4.88 -6.46 9.81
CA HIS A 255 4.54 -7.85 10.12
C HIS A 255 3.25 -8.33 9.46
N SER A 256 2.41 -7.42 8.97
CA SER A 256 1.18 -7.74 8.24
C SER A 256 1.37 -7.73 6.73
N VAL A 257 0.39 -8.31 6.03
CA VAL A 257 0.32 -8.26 4.56
C VAL A 257 0.28 -6.81 4.07
N ASN A 258 1.05 -6.54 3.04
CA ASN A 258 1.04 -5.25 2.35
C ASN A 258 0.06 -5.29 1.16
N PRO A 259 -0.37 -4.13 0.60
CA PRO A 259 -1.30 -4.08 -0.54
C PRO A 259 -0.82 -4.90 -1.74
N ARG A 260 0.50 -4.96 -1.97
CA ARG A 260 1.10 -5.78 -3.03
C ARG A 260 0.69 -7.25 -2.92
N THR A 261 0.50 -7.79 -1.72
CA THR A 261 0.03 -9.18 -1.54
C THR A 261 -1.25 -9.42 -2.34
N PHE A 262 -2.20 -8.49 -2.27
CA PHE A 262 -3.48 -8.61 -2.95
C PHE A 262 -3.38 -8.32 -4.44
N GLU A 263 -2.53 -7.38 -4.84
CA GLU A 263 -2.23 -7.08 -6.25
C GLU A 263 -1.63 -8.30 -6.97
N LEU A 264 -0.67 -8.97 -6.32
CA LEU A 264 -0.04 -10.16 -6.87
C LEU A 264 -1.01 -11.34 -6.97
N LEU A 265 -1.85 -11.56 -5.95
CA LEU A 265 -2.90 -12.57 -6.01
C LEU A 265 -3.93 -12.24 -7.11
N ALA A 266 -4.32 -10.98 -7.25
CA ALA A 266 -5.26 -10.53 -8.29
C ALA A 266 -4.71 -10.73 -9.70
N SER A 267 -3.40 -10.58 -9.91
CA SER A 267 -2.76 -10.76 -11.21
C SER A 267 -2.78 -12.20 -11.73
N GLY A 268 -3.10 -13.19 -10.88
CA GLY A 268 -3.04 -14.61 -11.22
C GLY A 268 -1.62 -15.15 -11.43
N ALA A 269 -0.58 -14.41 -11.01
CA ALA A 269 0.78 -14.92 -10.88
C ALA A 269 0.95 -15.75 -9.62
N LEU A 270 1.89 -16.71 -9.59
CA LEU A 270 2.27 -17.37 -8.35
C LEU A 270 3.04 -16.38 -7.48
N GLN A 271 2.52 -16.10 -6.30
CA GLN A 271 3.21 -15.27 -5.32
C GLN A 271 4.10 -16.10 -4.41
N ILE A 272 5.37 -15.71 -4.30
CA ILE A 272 6.32 -16.23 -3.32
C ILE A 272 6.72 -15.06 -2.40
N MET A 273 6.50 -15.20 -1.08
CA MET A 273 6.77 -14.17 -0.10
C MET A 273 7.56 -14.70 1.09
N ASP A 274 8.21 -13.82 1.84
CA ASP A 274 8.89 -14.20 3.07
C ASP A 274 7.90 -14.64 4.17
N ALA A 275 8.31 -15.59 5.02
CA ALA A 275 7.48 -16.12 6.10
C ALA A 275 7.31 -15.17 7.30
N GLY A 276 8.04 -14.04 7.32
CA GLY A 276 7.97 -13.04 8.40
C GLY A 276 6.68 -12.21 8.39
N GLN A 277 5.87 -12.30 7.33
CA GLN A 277 4.59 -11.60 7.25
C GLN A 277 3.43 -12.50 7.68
N ASP A 278 2.65 -12.05 8.66
CA ASP A 278 1.43 -12.72 9.08
C ASP A 278 0.30 -12.43 8.09
N LEU A 279 -0.24 -13.50 7.52
CA LEU A 279 -1.33 -13.41 6.55
C LEU A 279 -2.68 -12.98 7.17
N ASN A 280 -2.83 -13.10 8.49
CA ASN A 280 -4.01 -12.64 9.25
C ASN A 280 -5.37 -13.13 8.69
N GLY A 281 -5.39 -14.28 8.02
CA GLY A 281 -6.59 -14.84 7.36
C GLY A 281 -6.91 -14.21 6.00
N LYS A 282 -6.10 -13.28 5.51
CA LYS A 282 -6.29 -12.63 4.20
C LYS A 282 -5.78 -13.49 3.02
N ALA A 283 -4.98 -14.53 3.29
CA ALA A 283 -4.56 -15.56 2.36
C ALA A 283 -4.14 -16.83 3.13
N ARG A 284 -3.93 -17.96 2.44
CA ARG A 284 -3.56 -19.24 3.05
C ARG A 284 -2.20 -19.71 2.51
N ARG A 285 -1.25 -19.91 3.42
CA ARG A 285 0.10 -20.44 3.12
C ARG A 285 0.00 -21.81 2.44
N GLY A 286 0.75 -22.02 1.36
CA GLY A 286 0.80 -23.27 0.60
C GLY A 286 -0.44 -23.59 -0.23
N VAL A 287 -1.48 -22.75 -0.18
CA VAL A 287 -2.74 -22.92 -0.91
C VAL A 287 -2.99 -21.79 -1.90
N ASP A 288 -2.87 -20.55 -1.43
CA ASP A 288 -3.14 -19.34 -2.21
C ASP A 288 -1.85 -18.64 -2.65
N LEU A 289 -0.77 -18.86 -1.88
CA LEU A 289 0.56 -18.33 -2.12
C LEU A 289 1.60 -19.21 -1.39
N LEU A 290 2.89 -18.99 -1.66
CA LEU A 290 3.99 -19.65 -0.98
C LEU A 290 4.71 -18.70 -0.05
N GLN A 291 5.12 -19.20 1.13
CA GLN A 291 6.00 -18.47 2.06
C GLN A 291 7.30 -19.26 2.26
N TYR A 292 8.42 -18.59 1.97
CA TYR A 292 9.76 -19.16 2.18
C TYR A 292 10.34 -18.72 3.54
N GLU A 293 11.10 -19.59 4.17
CA GLU A 293 11.77 -19.36 5.45
C GLU A 293 13.24 -19.00 5.29
N ASN A 294 13.84 -19.41 4.17
CA ASN A 294 15.24 -19.11 3.83
C ASN A 294 15.43 -19.02 2.32
N MET A 295 16.61 -18.56 1.91
CA MET A 295 16.94 -18.29 0.51
C MET A 295 16.96 -19.55 -0.37
N ASP A 296 17.45 -20.68 0.17
CA ASP A 296 17.54 -21.91 -0.59
C ASP A 296 16.13 -22.44 -0.90
N GLN A 297 15.23 -22.44 0.09
CA GLN A 297 13.83 -22.79 -0.11
C GLN A 297 13.13 -21.87 -1.14
N MET A 298 13.45 -20.58 -1.15
CA MET A 298 12.89 -19.67 -2.15
C MET A 298 13.35 -20.05 -3.56
N ILE A 299 14.63 -20.34 -3.74
CA ILE A 299 15.19 -20.77 -5.05
C ILE A 299 14.58 -22.10 -5.46
N ASP A 300 14.45 -23.08 -4.55
CA ASP A 300 13.79 -24.36 -4.80
C ASP A 300 12.34 -24.17 -5.26
N PHE A 301 11.59 -23.27 -4.62
CA PHE A 301 10.24 -22.92 -5.07
C PHE A 301 10.24 -22.32 -6.47
N ILE A 302 11.13 -21.38 -6.75
CA ILE A 302 11.24 -20.75 -8.07
C ILE A 302 11.52 -21.79 -9.12
N ASP A 303 12.52 -22.65 -8.92
CA ASP A 303 12.95 -23.66 -9.88
C ASP A 303 11.82 -24.67 -10.13
N TYR A 304 11.24 -25.23 -9.06
CA TYR A 304 10.16 -26.21 -9.16
C TYR A 304 8.93 -25.66 -9.90
N TYR A 305 8.45 -24.47 -9.51
CA TYR A 305 7.24 -23.90 -10.10
C TYR A 305 7.44 -23.25 -11.47
N LEU A 306 8.66 -22.94 -11.88
CA LEU A 306 8.95 -22.62 -13.27
C LEU A 306 8.99 -23.85 -14.17
N ALA A 307 9.37 -25.02 -13.64
CA ALA A 307 9.37 -26.30 -14.35
C ALA A 307 7.98 -26.92 -14.43
N ASP A 308 7.17 -26.87 -13.35
CA ASP A 308 5.82 -27.42 -13.28
C ASP A 308 4.75 -26.31 -13.41
N GLU A 309 4.37 -26.04 -14.66
CA GLU A 309 3.34 -25.04 -14.97
C GLU A 309 1.98 -25.36 -14.33
N ARG A 310 1.60 -26.64 -14.30
CA ARG A 310 0.32 -27.07 -13.75
C ARG A 310 0.24 -26.81 -12.25
N ALA A 311 1.27 -27.20 -11.51
CA ALA A 311 1.34 -26.95 -10.07
C ALA A 311 1.34 -25.44 -9.77
N ARG A 312 2.09 -24.66 -10.56
CA ARG A 312 2.12 -23.19 -10.45
C ARG A 312 0.74 -22.58 -10.62
N GLN A 313 0.05 -22.94 -11.71
CA GLN A 313 -1.27 -22.40 -12.03
C GLN A 313 -2.31 -22.79 -11.00
N GLN A 314 -2.25 -24.00 -10.42
CA GLN A 314 -3.18 -24.42 -9.37
C GLN A 314 -3.14 -23.48 -8.15
N ILE A 315 -1.97 -23.13 -7.66
CA ILE A 315 -1.84 -22.23 -6.51
C ILE A 315 -2.26 -20.81 -6.91
N ALA A 316 -1.78 -20.32 -8.05
CA ALA A 316 -2.09 -18.98 -8.54
C ALA A 316 -3.61 -18.76 -8.74
N CYS A 317 -4.30 -19.72 -9.38
CA CYS A 317 -5.76 -19.63 -9.56
C CYS A 317 -6.53 -19.67 -8.22
N ARG A 318 -6.10 -20.53 -7.27
CA ARG A 318 -6.72 -20.57 -5.93
C ARG A 318 -6.54 -19.25 -5.21
N GLY A 319 -5.32 -18.68 -5.26
CA GLY A 319 -5.02 -17.40 -4.68
C GLY A 319 -5.87 -16.28 -5.28
N GLN A 320 -5.98 -16.23 -6.61
CA GLN A 320 -6.80 -15.24 -7.31
C GLN A 320 -8.28 -15.36 -6.92
N GLN A 321 -8.84 -16.58 -6.92
CA GLN A 321 -10.25 -16.81 -6.54
C GLN A 321 -10.51 -16.45 -5.08
N TYR A 322 -9.60 -16.80 -4.17
CA TYR A 322 -9.72 -16.47 -2.75
C TYR A 322 -9.69 -14.96 -2.53
N ASN A 323 -8.83 -14.25 -3.27
CA ASN A 323 -8.61 -12.82 -3.15
C ASN A 323 -9.77 -11.98 -3.67
N ARG A 324 -10.39 -12.39 -4.80
CA ARG A 324 -11.37 -11.61 -5.57
C ARG A 324 -12.50 -11.01 -4.72
N ASN A 325 -13.12 -11.78 -3.86
CA ASN A 325 -14.28 -11.38 -3.07
C ASN A 325 -13.96 -10.94 -1.64
N ARG A 326 -12.65 -10.84 -1.29
CA ARG A 326 -12.24 -10.57 0.10
C ARG A 326 -11.34 -9.37 0.26
N ASN A 327 -10.48 -9.15 -0.72
CA ASN A 327 -9.40 -8.17 -0.58
C ASN A 327 -9.40 -7.15 -1.73
N SER A 328 -10.46 -7.09 -2.54
CA SER A 328 -10.64 -5.98 -3.47
C SER A 328 -10.94 -4.69 -2.71
N MET A 329 -10.68 -3.53 -3.31
CA MET A 329 -10.99 -2.25 -2.67
C MET A 329 -12.48 -2.15 -2.34
N ARG A 330 -13.34 -2.70 -3.19
CA ARG A 330 -14.78 -2.77 -2.93
C ARG A 330 -15.10 -3.58 -1.68
N ALA A 331 -14.56 -4.79 -1.56
CA ALA A 331 -14.81 -5.63 -0.38
C ALA A 331 -14.30 -4.98 0.92
N VAL A 332 -13.15 -4.29 0.85
CA VAL A 332 -12.58 -3.53 1.95
C VAL A 332 -13.48 -2.36 2.36
N LEU A 333 -13.97 -1.59 1.39
CA LEU A 333 -14.90 -0.49 1.69
C LEU A 333 -16.27 -0.98 2.17
N ASP A 334 -16.78 -2.11 1.65
CA ASP A 334 -18.01 -2.72 2.14
C ASP A 334 -17.87 -3.16 3.62
N GLU A 335 -16.68 -3.66 4.04
CA GLU A 335 -16.37 -3.97 5.44
C GLU A 335 -16.41 -2.70 6.32
N LEU A 336 -15.78 -1.60 5.86
CA LEU A 336 -15.82 -0.31 6.54
C LEU A 336 -17.26 0.23 6.65
N LEU A 337 -18.02 0.20 5.57
CA LEU A 337 -19.38 0.71 5.52
C LEU A 337 -20.33 -0.04 6.45
N LYS A 338 -20.19 -1.36 6.57
CA LYS A 338 -20.98 -2.18 7.52
C LYS A 338 -20.75 -1.72 8.96
N GLU A 339 -19.50 -1.45 9.33
CA GLU A 339 -19.16 -0.99 10.68
C GLU A 339 -19.68 0.42 10.97
N LEU A 340 -19.81 1.28 9.94
CA LEU A 340 -20.35 2.64 10.11
C LEU A 340 -21.88 2.70 10.20
N VAL A 341 -22.57 1.73 9.58
CA VAL A 341 -24.06 1.69 9.54
C VAL A 341 -24.63 0.89 10.71
N TYR A 342 -23.91 -0.12 11.19
CA TYR A 342 -24.31 -1.02 12.29
C TYR A 342 -23.18 -1.11 13.33
N PRO A 343 -22.89 -0.01 14.06
CA PRO A 343 -21.83 0.00 15.07
C PRO A 343 -22.12 -0.87 16.28
#